data_db0921a0a402c7d8aa7d37ba7caffd77
#
_entry.id   db0921a0a402c7d8aa7d37ba7caffd77
#
_cell.length_a   1.000
_cell.length_b   1.000
_cell.length_c   1.000
_cell.angle_alpha   90.00
_cell.angle_beta   90.00
_cell.angle_gamma   90.00
#
_symmetry.space_group_name_H-M   'P 1'
#
loop_
_entity.id
_entity.type
_entity.pdbx_description
1 polymer ?
#
loop_
_entity_poly.entity_id
_entity_poly.type
_entity_poly.pdbx_seq_one_letter_code
_entity_poly.pdbx_strand_id
1 'polypeptide(L)'
;MSDPIVIVSAARTPMGSFQGDFSTLAAHDLGGVAIRAAVERAGIAPELVNEVLFGNCLMAGQGQAPARQAAYKGGLPNSAGAVTLSKMCGSGMRAAMFGHDMLVAGSANVVVAGGMESMTNAPYLLQKGRGGYRIGHDRIFDHMMLDGLEDAYEAGRSMGTFGEDCAAKFGFTRDQQDQFAITSASRAQNATATGAFATEIAPVTVSGRGGDKVISIDEGPGRIKLDKIPTLKPAFKKDGTITAGSSSSINDGAAAMVLMRESTAAELGCKPLARIVAHAVHAQEPNWFATAPVGSVRKVLARAGWSVVDVDLWEVNEAFAVVAMALMHDLNLSHDIVNVNGGACALGHPIGASGARIMVTLMYALQARGLKKGVATLCIGGGEATAVALEML
;
A
#
# COMPACT_ATOMS: atom_id res chain seq x y z
N MET A 1 -4.58 -21.23 25.30
CA MET A 1 -3.71 -20.35 24.47
C MET A 1 -4.56 -19.87 23.31
N SER A 2 -4.46 -18.60 22.90
CA SER A 2 -5.19 -18.12 21.71
C SER A 2 -4.57 -18.77 20.48
N ASP A 3 -5.41 -19.14 19.50
CA ASP A 3 -4.97 -19.67 18.21
C ASP A 3 -4.48 -18.50 17.34
N PRO A 4 -3.17 -18.37 17.05
CA PRO A 4 -2.63 -17.22 16.36
C PRO A 4 -3.17 -17.11 14.93
N ILE A 5 -3.24 -15.87 14.42
CA ILE A 5 -3.58 -15.64 13.01
C ILE A 5 -2.29 -15.51 12.20
N VAL A 6 -2.20 -16.38 11.19
CA VAL A 6 -1.04 -16.49 10.32
C VAL A 6 -1.36 -16.06 8.88
N ILE A 7 -0.35 -15.57 8.20
CA ILE A 7 -0.32 -15.33 6.76
C ILE A 7 0.39 -16.54 6.16
N VAL A 8 -0.30 -17.30 5.33
CA VAL A 8 0.28 -18.50 4.70
C VAL A 8 0.87 -18.20 3.32
N SER A 9 0.44 -17.12 2.70
CA SER A 9 0.98 -16.68 1.41
C SER A 9 0.76 -15.20 1.20
N ALA A 10 1.56 -14.62 0.30
CA ALA A 10 1.45 -13.24 -0.11
C ALA A 10 1.90 -13.07 -1.57
N ALA A 11 1.30 -12.11 -2.26
CA ALA A 11 1.67 -11.72 -3.61
C ALA A 11 1.32 -10.25 -3.87
N ARG A 12 2.05 -9.61 -4.79
CA ARG A 12 1.68 -8.31 -5.35
C ARG A 12 1.89 -8.30 -6.86
N THR A 13 1.19 -7.45 -7.55
CA THR A 13 1.54 -7.11 -8.93
C THR A 13 2.81 -6.25 -8.96
N PRO A 14 3.49 -6.12 -10.09
CA PRO A 14 4.35 -4.95 -10.31
C PRO A 14 3.56 -3.67 -10.05
N MET A 15 4.26 -2.59 -9.69
CA MET A 15 3.67 -1.26 -9.60
C MET A 15 3.82 -0.56 -10.96
N GLY A 16 2.68 -0.28 -11.61
CA GLY A 16 2.62 0.46 -12.87
C GLY A 16 2.66 1.96 -12.64
N SER A 17 3.31 2.70 -13.53
CA SER A 17 3.30 4.16 -13.52
C SER A 17 1.97 4.71 -14.03
N PHE A 18 1.66 5.97 -13.68
CA PHE A 18 0.51 6.69 -14.21
C PHE A 18 0.51 6.68 -15.75
N GLN A 19 -0.59 6.23 -16.34
CA GLN A 19 -0.75 6.02 -17.79
C GLN A 19 0.36 5.13 -18.40
N GLY A 20 0.92 4.22 -17.59
CA GLY A 20 1.97 3.30 -17.99
C GLY A 20 1.46 1.94 -18.49
N ASP A 21 2.21 0.90 -18.16
CA ASP A 21 1.97 -0.46 -18.66
C ASP A 21 0.58 -1.02 -18.29
N PHE A 22 -0.05 -0.55 -17.21
CA PHE A 22 -1.37 -1.00 -16.76
C PHE A 22 -2.53 -0.09 -17.17
N SER A 23 -2.31 0.87 -18.06
CA SER A 23 -3.32 1.87 -18.45
C SER A 23 -4.64 1.28 -18.99
N THR A 24 -4.63 0.06 -19.51
CA THR A 24 -5.83 -0.63 -20.02
C THR A 24 -6.50 -1.56 -19.00
N LEU A 25 -5.94 -1.69 -17.80
CA LEU A 25 -6.43 -2.59 -16.75
C LEU A 25 -7.14 -1.80 -15.64
N ALA A 26 -8.34 -2.26 -15.27
CA ALA A 26 -9.03 -1.73 -14.11
C ALA A 26 -8.38 -2.24 -12.80
N ALA A 27 -8.67 -1.57 -11.68
CA ALA A 27 -8.14 -1.99 -10.38
C ALA A 27 -8.46 -3.45 -10.06
N HIS A 28 -9.70 -3.89 -10.36
CA HIS A 28 -10.12 -5.27 -10.12
C HIS A 28 -9.48 -6.32 -11.06
N ASP A 29 -8.87 -5.92 -12.19
CA ASP A 29 -8.03 -6.82 -13.00
C ASP A 29 -6.73 -7.12 -12.27
N LEU A 30 -6.06 -6.07 -11.78
CA LEU A 30 -4.85 -6.17 -10.97
C LEU A 30 -5.11 -6.93 -9.66
N GLY A 31 -6.23 -6.60 -8.99
CA GLY A 31 -6.70 -7.31 -7.79
C GLY A 31 -6.88 -8.80 -8.02
N GLY A 32 -7.47 -9.18 -9.16
CA GLY A 32 -7.65 -10.58 -9.54
C GLY A 32 -6.33 -11.34 -9.72
N VAL A 33 -5.32 -10.70 -10.30
CA VAL A 33 -3.97 -11.29 -10.42
C VAL A 33 -3.35 -11.53 -9.05
N ALA A 34 -3.41 -10.54 -8.16
CA ALA A 34 -2.84 -10.66 -6.81
C ALA A 34 -3.55 -11.74 -5.98
N ILE A 35 -4.90 -11.79 -6.03
CA ILE A 35 -5.71 -12.80 -5.33
C ILE A 35 -5.36 -14.20 -5.84
N ARG A 36 -5.38 -14.41 -7.16
CA ARG A 36 -5.05 -15.71 -7.76
C ARG A 36 -3.67 -16.18 -7.32
N ALA A 37 -2.66 -15.33 -7.46
CA ALA A 37 -1.30 -15.68 -7.08
C ALA A 37 -1.16 -15.99 -5.58
N ALA A 38 -1.84 -15.25 -4.71
CA ALA A 38 -1.82 -15.51 -3.28
C ALA A 38 -2.47 -16.86 -2.94
N VAL A 39 -3.62 -17.19 -3.54
CA VAL A 39 -4.32 -18.47 -3.31
C VAL A 39 -3.52 -19.65 -3.87
N GLU A 40 -2.96 -19.51 -5.07
CA GLU A 40 -2.09 -20.55 -5.67
C GLU A 40 -0.84 -20.81 -4.81
N ARG A 41 -0.18 -19.74 -4.33
CA ARG A 41 1.00 -19.86 -3.45
C ARG A 41 0.68 -20.45 -2.08
N ALA A 42 -0.56 -20.26 -1.59
CA ALA A 42 -1.03 -20.90 -0.36
C ALA A 42 -1.21 -22.42 -0.53
N GLY A 43 -1.34 -22.90 -1.77
CA GLY A 43 -1.59 -24.31 -2.07
C GLY A 43 -2.97 -24.81 -1.60
N ILE A 44 -3.95 -23.91 -1.46
CA ILE A 44 -5.31 -24.25 -1.04
C ILE A 44 -6.29 -24.27 -2.20
N ALA A 45 -7.35 -25.04 -2.08
CA ALA A 45 -8.47 -24.99 -3.01
C ALA A 45 -9.21 -23.65 -2.88
N PRO A 46 -9.54 -22.97 -3.98
CA PRO A 46 -10.25 -21.68 -3.95
C PRO A 46 -11.58 -21.71 -3.18
N GLU A 47 -12.22 -22.87 -3.12
CA GLU A 47 -13.50 -23.14 -2.42
C GLU A 47 -13.38 -22.99 -0.91
N LEU A 48 -12.18 -23.04 -0.35
CA LEU A 48 -11.93 -22.86 1.09
C LEU A 48 -11.95 -21.38 1.51
N VAL A 49 -11.83 -20.45 0.56
CA VAL A 49 -11.89 -19.02 0.84
C VAL A 49 -13.31 -18.61 1.21
N ASN A 50 -13.49 -18.12 2.44
CA ASN A 50 -14.80 -17.68 2.92
C ASN A 50 -15.07 -16.22 2.56
N GLU A 51 -14.05 -15.35 2.67
CA GLU A 51 -14.22 -13.91 2.55
C GLU A 51 -13.00 -13.25 1.88
N VAL A 52 -13.29 -12.23 1.08
CA VAL A 52 -12.29 -11.33 0.45
C VAL A 52 -12.48 -9.94 0.99
N LEU A 53 -11.48 -9.40 1.66
CA LEU A 53 -11.46 -8.01 2.14
C LEU A 53 -10.44 -7.23 1.32
N PHE A 54 -10.91 -6.29 0.49
CA PHE A 54 -10.01 -5.64 -0.46
C PHE A 54 -10.15 -4.12 -0.44
N GLY A 55 -9.03 -3.45 -0.18
CA GLY A 55 -8.92 -2.00 -0.22
C GLY A 55 -9.02 -1.46 -1.64
N ASN A 56 -9.82 -0.40 -1.83
CA ASN A 56 -9.88 0.36 -3.07
C ASN A 56 -10.45 1.74 -2.74
N CYS A 57 -9.82 2.81 -3.17
CA CYS A 57 -10.22 4.18 -2.82
C CYS A 57 -10.96 4.87 -3.95
N LEU A 58 -10.43 4.79 -5.17
CA LEU A 58 -10.96 5.48 -6.34
C LEU A 58 -11.96 4.58 -7.07
N MET A 59 -13.14 4.39 -6.48
CA MET A 59 -14.12 3.39 -6.92
C MET A 59 -15.07 3.86 -8.02
N ALA A 60 -15.13 5.15 -8.34
CA ALA A 60 -16.04 5.64 -9.36
C ALA A 60 -15.77 4.99 -10.73
N GLY A 61 -16.84 4.60 -11.42
CA GLY A 61 -16.76 4.01 -12.75
C GLY A 61 -16.35 2.53 -12.82
N GLN A 62 -16.00 1.88 -11.70
CA GLN A 62 -15.59 0.47 -11.69
C GLN A 62 -16.76 -0.54 -11.68
N GLY A 63 -17.99 -0.08 -11.62
CA GLY A 63 -19.15 -0.94 -11.45
C GLY A 63 -19.41 -1.32 -9.99
N GLN A 64 -20.31 -2.29 -9.77
CA GLN A 64 -20.65 -2.72 -8.41
C GLN A 64 -19.55 -3.58 -7.79
N ALA A 65 -19.31 -3.40 -6.49
CA ALA A 65 -18.50 -4.26 -5.65
C ALA A 65 -17.13 -4.62 -6.26
N PRO A 66 -16.20 -3.69 -6.44
CA PRO A 66 -14.89 -3.95 -7.06
C PRO A 66 -14.13 -5.15 -6.46
N ALA A 67 -14.14 -5.33 -5.14
CA ALA A 67 -13.53 -6.51 -4.49
C ALA A 67 -14.17 -7.83 -4.95
N ARG A 68 -15.48 -7.85 -5.17
CA ARG A 68 -16.18 -9.03 -5.69
C ARG A 68 -15.78 -9.33 -7.12
N GLN A 69 -15.61 -8.30 -7.95
CA GLN A 69 -15.10 -8.45 -9.32
C GLN A 69 -13.66 -8.99 -9.31
N ALA A 70 -12.80 -8.47 -8.42
CA ALA A 70 -11.45 -8.98 -8.25
C ALA A 70 -11.44 -10.45 -7.80
N ALA A 71 -12.31 -10.84 -6.85
CA ALA A 71 -12.46 -12.22 -6.40
C ALA A 71 -12.77 -13.17 -7.56
N TYR A 72 -13.76 -12.84 -8.40
CA TYR A 72 -14.08 -13.64 -9.58
C TYR A 72 -12.92 -13.72 -10.58
N LYS A 73 -12.27 -12.60 -10.87
CA LYS A 73 -11.10 -12.57 -11.76
C LYS A 73 -9.90 -13.31 -11.17
N GLY A 74 -9.84 -13.41 -9.86
CA GLY A 74 -8.89 -14.24 -9.12
C GLY A 74 -9.20 -15.74 -9.14
N GLY A 75 -10.34 -16.13 -9.69
CA GLY A 75 -10.74 -17.55 -9.77
C GLY A 75 -11.44 -18.08 -8.52
N LEU A 76 -11.90 -17.21 -7.63
CA LEU A 76 -12.64 -17.63 -6.45
C LEU A 76 -14.09 -18.01 -6.80
N PRO A 77 -14.70 -18.95 -6.06
CA PRO A 77 -16.05 -19.42 -6.33
C PRO A 77 -17.12 -18.40 -5.92
N ASN A 78 -18.34 -18.65 -6.38
CA ASN A 78 -19.51 -17.83 -6.03
C ASN A 78 -19.82 -17.80 -4.53
N SER A 79 -19.38 -18.80 -3.78
CA SER A 79 -19.57 -18.91 -2.33
C SER A 79 -18.68 -17.98 -1.50
N ALA A 80 -17.55 -17.51 -2.05
CA ALA A 80 -16.67 -16.58 -1.34
C ALA A 80 -17.33 -15.21 -1.23
N GLY A 81 -17.54 -14.66 -0.03
CA GLY A 81 -17.99 -13.29 0.20
C GLY A 81 -16.93 -12.27 -0.26
N ALA A 82 -17.31 -11.01 -0.46
CA ALA A 82 -16.32 -9.98 -0.75
C ALA A 82 -16.77 -8.59 -0.29
N VAL A 83 -15.87 -7.86 0.36
CA VAL A 83 -16.08 -6.48 0.82
C VAL A 83 -15.02 -5.57 0.23
N THR A 84 -15.47 -4.52 -0.47
CA THR A 84 -14.61 -3.39 -0.86
C THR A 84 -14.61 -2.38 0.29
N LEU A 85 -13.42 -1.99 0.73
CA LEU A 85 -13.31 -1.02 1.82
C LEU A 85 -12.36 0.12 1.45
N SER A 86 -12.65 1.31 1.97
CA SER A 86 -11.78 2.48 1.84
C SER A 86 -11.41 3.01 3.23
N LYS A 87 -10.12 3.16 3.44
CA LYS A 87 -9.47 3.92 4.51
C LYS A 87 -8.29 4.68 3.90
N MET A 88 -8.52 5.28 2.75
CA MET A 88 -7.50 5.96 1.94
C MET A 88 -6.22 5.10 1.82
N CYS A 89 -5.04 5.67 2.00
CA CYS A 89 -3.76 4.97 1.91
C CYS A 89 -3.69 3.68 2.76
N GLY A 90 -4.41 3.63 3.87
CA GLY A 90 -4.47 2.49 4.80
C GLY A 90 -5.38 1.34 4.40
N SER A 91 -6.13 1.43 3.29
CA SER A 91 -7.17 0.48 2.93
C SER A 91 -6.69 -0.97 2.87
N GLY A 92 -5.61 -1.26 2.16
CA GLY A 92 -5.07 -2.60 2.03
C GLY A 92 -4.57 -3.21 3.36
N MET A 93 -3.93 -2.41 4.21
CA MET A 93 -3.53 -2.85 5.54
C MET A 93 -4.75 -3.04 6.46
N ARG A 94 -5.75 -2.14 6.37
CA ARG A 94 -6.98 -2.28 7.16
C ARG A 94 -7.77 -3.52 6.77
N ALA A 95 -7.74 -3.91 5.51
CA ALA A 95 -8.30 -5.19 5.06
C ALA A 95 -7.67 -6.38 5.79
N ALA A 96 -6.34 -6.42 5.90
CA ALA A 96 -5.64 -7.45 6.66
C ALA A 96 -5.98 -7.42 8.16
N MET A 97 -6.09 -6.23 8.76
CA MET A 97 -6.49 -6.07 10.16
C MET A 97 -7.91 -6.57 10.41
N PHE A 98 -8.88 -6.27 9.54
CA PHE A 98 -10.23 -6.79 9.64
C PHE A 98 -10.28 -8.31 9.40
N GLY A 99 -9.48 -8.82 8.44
CA GLY A 99 -9.35 -10.27 8.23
C GLY A 99 -8.85 -10.98 9.48
N HIS A 100 -7.83 -10.42 10.14
CA HIS A 100 -7.36 -10.91 11.44
C HIS A 100 -8.50 -10.94 12.49
N ASP A 101 -9.24 -9.84 12.64
CA ASP A 101 -10.31 -9.73 13.64
C ASP A 101 -11.46 -10.69 13.35
N MET A 102 -11.84 -10.90 12.08
CA MET A 102 -12.84 -11.90 11.66
C MET A 102 -12.42 -13.34 12.00
N LEU A 103 -11.14 -13.65 11.78
CA LEU A 103 -10.59 -14.98 12.10
C LEU A 103 -10.54 -15.22 13.62
N VAL A 104 -10.15 -14.20 14.41
CA VAL A 104 -10.21 -14.26 15.88
C VAL A 104 -11.65 -14.44 16.37
N ALA A 105 -12.61 -13.74 15.77
CA ALA A 105 -14.03 -13.85 16.11
C ALA A 105 -14.68 -15.20 15.65
N GLY A 106 -14.00 -15.97 14.80
CA GLY A 106 -14.51 -17.22 14.27
C GLY A 106 -15.59 -17.07 13.20
N SER A 107 -15.78 -15.86 12.62
CA SER A 107 -16.75 -15.63 11.55
C SER A 107 -16.26 -16.07 10.17
N ALA A 108 -14.98 -16.37 10.02
CA ALA A 108 -14.37 -16.96 8.83
C ALA A 108 -13.25 -17.92 9.23
N ASN A 109 -12.86 -18.83 8.33
CA ASN A 109 -11.74 -19.75 8.52
C ASN A 109 -10.55 -19.40 7.62
N VAL A 110 -10.82 -18.95 6.39
CA VAL A 110 -9.83 -18.53 5.41
C VAL A 110 -10.27 -17.19 4.83
N VAL A 111 -9.41 -16.18 4.93
CA VAL A 111 -9.65 -14.83 4.43
C VAL A 111 -8.56 -14.43 3.44
N VAL A 112 -8.95 -13.91 2.29
CA VAL A 112 -8.04 -13.20 1.39
C VAL A 112 -8.15 -11.72 1.69
N ALA A 113 -7.06 -11.10 2.15
CA ALA A 113 -7.02 -9.69 2.46
C ALA A 113 -5.97 -8.97 1.62
N GLY A 114 -6.28 -7.76 1.20
CA GLY A 114 -5.35 -7.00 0.37
C GLY A 114 -5.92 -5.66 -0.08
N GLY A 115 -5.45 -5.21 -1.24
CA GLY A 115 -5.95 -3.99 -1.86
C GLY A 115 -5.47 -3.84 -3.29
N MET A 116 -6.14 -2.98 -4.01
CA MET A 116 -5.94 -2.67 -5.41
C MET A 116 -6.21 -1.21 -5.67
N GLU A 117 -5.58 -0.66 -6.69
CA GLU A 117 -5.89 0.68 -7.19
C GLU A 117 -5.51 0.78 -8.67
N SER A 118 -6.31 1.47 -9.45
CA SER A 118 -5.90 2.00 -10.75
C SER A 118 -6.17 3.50 -10.73
N MET A 119 -5.14 4.27 -10.39
CA MET A 119 -5.22 5.72 -10.37
C MET A 119 -5.29 6.29 -11.80
N THR A 120 -4.69 5.56 -12.75
CA THR A 120 -4.76 5.87 -14.19
C THR A 120 -6.19 5.90 -14.70
N ASN A 121 -7.04 5.01 -14.22
CA ASN A 121 -8.41 4.87 -14.71
C ASN A 121 -9.45 5.57 -13.82
N ALA A 122 -9.03 6.40 -12.86
CA ALA A 122 -9.93 7.25 -12.10
C ALA A 122 -10.62 8.26 -13.04
N PRO A 123 -11.97 8.28 -13.11
CA PRO A 123 -12.67 9.11 -14.07
C PRO A 123 -12.77 10.57 -13.63
N TYR A 124 -13.15 11.43 -14.57
CA TYR A 124 -13.60 12.79 -14.25
C TYR A 124 -15.07 12.80 -13.84
N LEU A 125 -15.45 13.67 -12.92
CA LEU A 125 -16.75 13.73 -12.28
C LEU A 125 -17.50 15.01 -12.67
N LEU A 126 -18.79 14.86 -12.94
CA LEU A 126 -19.74 15.95 -13.13
C LEU A 126 -20.71 16.01 -11.93
N GLN A 127 -20.35 16.72 -10.86
CA GLN A 127 -21.08 16.72 -9.60
C GLN A 127 -22.55 17.17 -9.75
N LYS A 128 -22.82 18.14 -10.62
CA LYS A 128 -24.17 18.63 -10.88
C LYS A 128 -24.90 17.90 -12.03
N GLY A 129 -24.29 16.86 -12.61
CA GLY A 129 -24.85 16.18 -13.78
C GLY A 129 -26.29 15.68 -13.58
N ARG A 130 -26.63 15.16 -12.40
CA ARG A 130 -27.98 14.67 -12.09
C ARG A 130 -29.03 15.77 -11.97
N GLY A 131 -28.68 16.90 -11.36
CA GLY A 131 -29.55 18.06 -11.21
C GLY A 131 -29.58 18.97 -12.45
N GLY A 132 -28.63 18.82 -13.34
CA GLY A 132 -28.44 19.61 -14.56
C GLY A 132 -27.64 20.88 -14.36
N TYR A 133 -26.92 21.25 -15.43
CA TYR A 133 -26.20 22.52 -15.57
C TYR A 133 -27.13 23.54 -16.26
N ARG A 134 -27.72 24.41 -15.50
CA ARG A 134 -28.79 25.27 -16.03
C ARG A 134 -28.26 26.43 -16.89
N ILE A 135 -27.43 27.31 -16.29
CA ILE A 135 -26.86 28.49 -16.94
C ILE A 135 -25.47 28.79 -16.39
N GLY A 136 -24.57 29.25 -17.24
CA GLY A 136 -23.19 29.57 -16.89
C GLY A 136 -22.24 28.36 -16.99
N HIS A 137 -20.96 28.62 -16.76
CA HIS A 137 -19.91 27.59 -16.77
C HIS A 137 -19.86 26.82 -15.45
N ASP A 138 -19.43 25.55 -15.48
CA ASP A 138 -19.14 24.76 -14.30
C ASP A 138 -17.86 23.93 -14.51
N ARG A 139 -17.44 23.17 -13.49
CA ARG A 139 -16.18 22.43 -13.47
C ARG A 139 -16.41 20.96 -13.69
N ILE A 140 -15.42 20.32 -14.29
CA ILE A 140 -15.18 18.87 -14.27
C ILE A 140 -14.16 18.62 -13.19
N PHE A 141 -14.41 17.66 -12.30
CA PHE A 141 -13.51 17.31 -11.20
C PHE A 141 -12.78 16.02 -11.51
N ASP A 142 -11.47 16.01 -11.32
CA ASP A 142 -10.69 14.79 -11.36
C ASP A 142 -10.95 13.98 -10.08
N HIS A 143 -11.50 12.77 -10.22
CA HIS A 143 -11.79 11.87 -9.09
C HIS A 143 -10.55 11.56 -8.27
N MET A 144 -9.41 11.34 -8.94
CA MET A 144 -8.15 11.06 -8.27
C MET A 144 -7.70 12.23 -7.39
N MET A 145 -7.84 13.47 -7.88
CA MET A 145 -7.50 14.66 -7.09
C MET A 145 -8.51 14.86 -5.97
N LEU A 146 -9.80 14.94 -6.30
CA LEU A 146 -10.86 15.31 -5.36
C LEU A 146 -11.00 14.32 -4.20
N ASP A 147 -10.99 13.02 -4.50
CA ASP A 147 -11.27 11.97 -3.51
C ASP A 147 -10.01 11.23 -3.03
N GLY A 148 -8.83 11.54 -3.61
CA GLY A 148 -7.59 10.84 -3.29
C GLY A 148 -6.44 11.71 -2.81
N LEU A 149 -6.24 12.89 -3.40
CA LEU A 149 -5.01 13.69 -3.24
C LEU A 149 -5.23 15.10 -2.71
N GLU A 150 -6.48 15.56 -2.61
CA GLU A 150 -6.88 16.80 -1.94
C GLU A 150 -7.42 16.52 -0.55
N ASP A 151 -7.28 17.50 0.33
CA ASP A 151 -7.82 17.41 1.69
C ASP A 151 -9.35 17.58 1.69
N ALA A 152 -10.03 16.77 2.49
CA ALA A 152 -11.49 16.82 2.60
C ALA A 152 -12.00 17.98 3.46
N TYR A 153 -11.16 18.56 4.32
CA TYR A 153 -11.51 19.59 5.29
C TYR A 153 -11.11 20.99 4.84
N GLU A 154 -10.00 21.10 4.09
CA GLU A 154 -9.52 22.32 3.45
C GLU A 154 -9.59 22.14 1.92
N ALA A 155 -10.76 22.39 1.34
CA ALA A 155 -11.05 22.15 -0.08
C ALA A 155 -10.00 22.76 -1.02
N GLY A 156 -9.47 21.94 -1.94
CA GLY A 156 -8.42 22.32 -2.90
C GLY A 156 -7.02 22.35 -2.33
N ARG A 157 -6.83 22.00 -1.06
CA ARG A 157 -5.49 21.89 -0.47
C ARG A 157 -4.90 20.53 -0.78
N SER A 158 -3.80 20.51 -1.51
CA SER A 158 -3.08 19.27 -1.86
C SER A 158 -2.37 18.67 -0.64
N MET A 159 -2.37 17.33 -0.53
CA MET A 159 -1.69 16.58 0.53
C MET A 159 -0.21 16.93 0.66
N GLY A 160 0.47 17.29 -0.42
CA GLY A 160 1.87 17.68 -0.39
C GLY A 160 2.15 18.98 0.38
N THR A 161 1.18 19.88 0.50
CA THR A 161 1.34 21.11 1.29
C THR A 161 1.40 20.83 2.80
N PHE A 162 0.73 19.79 3.28
CA PHE A 162 0.88 19.32 4.66
C PHE A 162 2.23 18.63 4.89
N GLY A 163 2.79 18.00 3.84
CA GLY A 163 4.17 17.51 3.86
C GLY A 163 5.17 18.65 4.06
N GLU A 164 4.95 19.80 3.41
CA GLU A 164 5.78 21.01 3.63
C GLU A 164 5.66 21.54 5.08
N ASP A 165 4.47 21.50 5.67
CA ASP A 165 4.29 21.86 7.08
C ASP A 165 5.05 20.90 8.00
N CYS A 166 5.06 19.60 7.69
CA CYS A 166 5.86 18.61 8.40
C CYS A 166 7.37 18.88 8.24
N ALA A 167 7.84 19.16 7.03
CA ALA A 167 9.24 19.51 6.78
C ALA A 167 9.66 20.73 7.61
N ALA A 168 8.84 21.76 7.63
CA ALA A 168 9.09 22.98 8.41
C ALA A 168 9.12 22.70 9.91
N LYS A 169 8.18 21.90 10.44
CA LYS A 169 8.10 21.54 11.87
C LYS A 169 9.35 20.81 12.37
N PHE A 170 9.89 19.89 11.58
CA PHE A 170 11.06 19.10 11.95
C PHE A 170 12.39 19.75 11.50
N GLY A 171 12.33 20.83 10.72
CA GLY A 171 13.51 21.46 10.14
C GLY A 171 14.20 20.61 9.06
N PHE A 172 13.46 19.72 8.39
CA PHE A 172 14.00 18.90 7.31
C PHE A 172 14.34 19.77 6.10
N THR A 173 15.61 19.79 5.74
CA THR A 173 16.08 20.56 4.58
C THR A 173 15.74 19.86 3.28
N ARG A 174 15.81 20.60 2.18
CA ARG A 174 15.70 20.06 0.83
C ARG A 174 16.73 18.96 0.58
N ASP A 175 17.98 19.19 0.94
CA ASP A 175 19.07 18.22 0.73
C ASP A 175 18.84 16.91 1.50
N GLN A 176 18.33 16.98 2.73
CA GLN A 176 18.00 15.78 3.49
C GLN A 176 16.90 14.96 2.82
N GLN A 177 15.86 15.62 2.30
CA GLN A 177 14.77 14.96 1.58
C GLN A 177 15.24 14.36 0.26
N ASP A 178 16.09 15.06 -0.49
CA ASP A 178 16.68 14.54 -1.72
C ASP A 178 17.58 13.32 -1.46
N GLN A 179 18.41 13.35 -0.40
CA GLN A 179 19.23 12.19 -0.02
C GLN A 179 18.38 10.99 0.39
N PHE A 180 17.28 11.20 1.12
CA PHE A 180 16.31 10.15 1.42
C PHE A 180 15.74 9.54 0.13
N ALA A 181 15.28 10.37 -0.79
CA ALA A 181 14.71 9.95 -2.07
C ALA A 181 15.73 9.20 -2.95
N ILE A 182 16.99 9.67 -3.01
CA ILE A 182 18.09 9.01 -3.71
C ILE A 182 18.34 7.63 -3.10
N THR A 183 18.35 7.52 -1.79
CA THR A 183 18.55 6.24 -1.09
C THR A 183 17.41 5.27 -1.40
N SER A 184 16.16 5.72 -1.30
CA SER A 184 14.97 4.92 -1.65
C SER A 184 15.04 4.42 -3.09
N ALA A 185 15.32 5.32 -4.04
CA ALA A 185 15.43 4.98 -5.46
C ALA A 185 16.59 4.02 -5.76
N SER A 186 17.76 4.26 -5.18
CA SER A 186 18.94 3.39 -5.34
C SER A 186 18.67 1.98 -4.81
N ARG A 187 18.01 1.86 -3.65
CA ARG A 187 17.61 0.57 -3.08
C ARG A 187 16.61 -0.15 -3.96
N ALA A 188 15.60 0.55 -4.49
CA ALA A 188 14.61 -0.05 -5.37
C ALA A 188 15.22 -0.52 -6.70
N GLN A 189 16.13 0.27 -7.28
CA GLN A 189 16.90 -0.12 -8.48
C GLN A 189 17.75 -1.35 -8.21
N ASN A 190 18.47 -1.38 -7.09
CA ASN A 190 19.28 -2.56 -6.70
C ASN A 190 18.39 -3.78 -6.45
N ALA A 191 17.28 -3.64 -5.71
CA ALA A 191 16.35 -4.74 -5.45
C ALA A 191 15.75 -5.30 -6.75
N THR A 192 15.45 -4.44 -7.72
CA THR A 192 15.00 -4.86 -9.06
C THR A 192 16.11 -5.61 -9.80
N ALA A 193 17.33 -5.08 -9.83
CA ALA A 193 18.46 -5.65 -10.56
C ALA A 193 18.93 -7.00 -9.98
N THR A 194 18.85 -7.17 -8.65
CA THR A 194 19.24 -8.41 -7.95
C THR A 194 18.11 -9.44 -7.85
N GLY A 195 16.91 -9.10 -8.33
CA GLY A 195 15.74 -9.99 -8.25
C GLY A 195 15.14 -10.13 -6.85
N ALA A 196 15.43 -9.21 -5.93
CA ALA A 196 14.90 -9.25 -4.56
C ALA A 196 13.35 -9.20 -4.50
N PHE A 197 12.70 -8.64 -5.53
CA PHE A 197 11.23 -8.61 -5.65
C PHE A 197 10.63 -9.82 -6.37
N ALA A 198 11.44 -10.71 -6.96
CA ALA A 198 10.95 -11.79 -7.81
C ALA A 198 9.98 -12.74 -7.08
N THR A 199 10.23 -13.01 -5.80
CA THR A 199 9.39 -13.89 -4.98
C THR A 199 8.04 -13.28 -4.59
N GLU A 200 7.96 -11.96 -4.46
CA GLU A 200 6.71 -11.28 -4.08
C GLU A 200 5.85 -10.92 -5.30
N ILE A 201 6.45 -10.67 -6.45
CA ILE A 201 5.75 -10.24 -7.67
C ILE A 201 5.00 -11.41 -8.31
N ALA A 202 3.74 -11.17 -8.67
CA ALA A 202 2.92 -11.95 -9.57
C ALA A 202 2.89 -11.21 -10.93
N PRO A 203 3.43 -11.80 -12.01
CA PRO A 203 3.42 -11.16 -13.33
C PRO A 203 2.00 -10.87 -13.83
N VAL A 204 1.82 -9.75 -14.52
CA VAL A 204 0.55 -9.32 -15.10
C VAL A 204 0.65 -9.40 -16.63
N THR A 205 -0.28 -10.11 -17.24
CA THR A 205 -0.41 -10.14 -18.69
C THR A 205 -1.32 -9.00 -19.14
N VAL A 206 -0.82 -8.14 -20.01
CA VAL A 206 -1.56 -7.04 -20.63
C VAL A 206 -1.77 -7.38 -22.10
N SER A 207 -3.03 -7.58 -22.50
CA SER A 207 -3.37 -7.86 -23.88
C SER A 207 -3.44 -6.59 -24.70
N GLY A 208 -2.86 -6.62 -25.90
CA GLY A 208 -2.82 -5.48 -26.81
C GLY A 208 -2.87 -5.88 -28.30
N ARG A 209 -3.01 -4.89 -29.17
CA ARG A 209 -3.06 -5.12 -30.64
C ARG A 209 -1.79 -5.79 -31.19
N GLY A 210 -0.66 -5.67 -30.49
CA GLY A 210 0.63 -6.28 -30.87
C GLY A 210 0.89 -7.65 -30.24
N GLY A 211 -0.11 -8.24 -29.56
CA GLY A 211 0.01 -9.45 -28.75
C GLY A 211 0.07 -9.15 -27.25
N ASP A 212 0.15 -10.20 -26.46
CA ASP A 212 0.22 -10.11 -25.01
C ASP A 212 1.63 -9.72 -24.55
N LYS A 213 1.69 -8.79 -23.59
CA LYS A 213 2.92 -8.37 -22.90
C LYS A 213 2.85 -8.82 -21.44
N VAL A 214 3.85 -9.56 -20.98
CA VAL A 214 3.97 -9.94 -19.56
C VAL A 214 4.81 -8.92 -18.83
N ILE A 215 4.24 -8.27 -17.83
CA ILE A 215 4.90 -7.29 -16.97
C ILE A 215 5.23 -7.98 -15.65
N SER A 216 6.52 -8.03 -15.30
CA SER A 216 7.05 -8.71 -14.11
C SER A 216 7.99 -7.84 -13.27
N ILE A 217 8.12 -6.57 -13.61
CA ILE A 217 9.06 -5.62 -12.98
C ILE A 217 8.31 -4.33 -12.68
N ASP A 218 8.58 -3.73 -11.52
CA ASP A 218 8.08 -2.41 -11.14
C ASP A 218 8.58 -1.35 -12.12
N GLU A 219 7.68 -0.54 -12.63
CA GLU A 219 7.98 0.40 -13.71
C GLU A 219 8.75 1.64 -13.22
N GLY A 220 8.50 2.08 -11.97
CA GLY A 220 9.05 3.30 -11.41
C GLY A 220 10.57 3.32 -11.30
N PRO A 221 11.22 2.33 -10.65
CA PRO A 221 12.65 2.37 -10.37
C PRO A 221 13.52 2.55 -11.63
N GLY A 222 13.16 1.88 -12.74
CA GLY A 222 13.89 1.97 -14.00
C GLY A 222 13.83 3.34 -14.69
N ARG A 223 12.87 4.19 -14.32
CA ARG A 223 12.69 5.54 -14.89
C ARG A 223 13.40 6.64 -14.11
N ILE A 224 13.79 6.38 -12.87
CA ILE A 224 14.40 7.38 -12.00
C ILE A 224 15.88 7.58 -12.33
N LYS A 225 16.25 8.84 -12.55
CA LYS A 225 17.64 9.28 -12.73
C LYS A 225 18.11 9.94 -11.44
N LEU A 226 18.95 9.26 -10.67
CA LEU A 226 19.37 9.69 -9.33
C LEU A 226 20.05 11.07 -9.36
N ASP A 227 20.86 11.35 -10.38
CA ASP A 227 21.56 12.62 -10.59
C ASP A 227 20.63 13.81 -10.84
N LYS A 228 19.37 13.55 -11.21
CA LYS A 228 18.37 14.59 -11.47
C LYS A 228 17.55 14.96 -10.25
N ILE A 229 17.48 14.11 -9.22
CA ILE A 229 16.67 14.39 -8.02
C ILE A 229 16.99 15.77 -7.42
N PRO A 230 18.26 16.15 -7.19
CA PRO A 230 18.58 17.45 -6.61
C PRO A 230 18.22 18.67 -7.51
N THR A 231 18.02 18.43 -8.81
CA THR A 231 17.69 19.50 -9.78
C THR A 231 16.19 19.73 -9.95
N LEU A 232 15.34 18.90 -9.31
CA LEU A 232 13.89 19.02 -9.42
C LEU A 232 13.38 20.28 -8.72
N LYS A 233 12.33 20.88 -9.28
CA LYS A 233 11.67 22.03 -8.67
C LYS A 233 10.71 21.58 -7.56
N PRO A 234 10.46 22.42 -6.53
CA PRO A 234 9.39 22.20 -5.57
C PRO A 234 8.05 21.97 -6.29
N ALA A 235 7.28 20.98 -5.80
CA ALA A 235 6.06 20.54 -6.48
C ALA A 235 4.78 21.16 -5.90
N PHE A 236 4.75 21.49 -4.61
CA PHE A 236 3.51 21.84 -3.90
C PHE A 236 3.47 23.29 -3.40
N LYS A 237 4.62 23.93 -3.23
CA LYS A 237 4.75 25.31 -2.77
C LYS A 237 5.91 25.99 -3.50
N LYS A 238 5.74 27.24 -3.93
CA LYS A 238 6.73 27.96 -4.74
C LYS A 238 8.13 27.93 -4.14
N ASP A 239 8.23 28.16 -2.84
CA ASP A 239 9.49 28.16 -2.07
C ASP A 239 9.54 26.95 -1.13
N GLY A 240 8.94 25.82 -1.54
CA GLY A 240 8.90 24.58 -0.80
C GLY A 240 10.16 23.74 -0.95
N THR A 241 10.17 22.63 -0.24
CA THR A 241 11.28 21.68 -0.21
C THR A 241 10.95 20.32 -0.81
N ILE A 242 9.65 19.99 -0.90
CA ILE A 242 9.18 18.70 -1.44
C ILE A 242 9.12 18.76 -2.96
N THR A 243 9.68 17.77 -3.61
CA THR A 243 9.72 17.63 -5.06
C THR A 243 9.00 16.36 -5.52
N ALA A 244 8.86 16.18 -6.83
CA ALA A 244 8.40 14.91 -7.38
C ALA A 244 9.31 13.73 -7.01
N GLY A 245 10.60 13.95 -6.74
CA GLY A 245 11.54 12.90 -6.32
C GLY A 245 11.37 12.49 -4.85
N SER A 246 10.99 13.43 -3.98
CA SER A 246 10.75 13.19 -2.55
C SER A 246 9.25 12.97 -2.21
N SER A 247 8.44 12.72 -3.23
CA SER A 247 7.02 12.34 -3.16
C SER A 247 6.81 10.99 -3.79
N SER A 248 5.80 10.26 -3.34
CA SER A 248 5.34 9.09 -4.06
C SER A 248 4.72 9.48 -5.40
N SER A 249 4.91 8.63 -6.41
CA SER A 249 4.26 8.79 -7.70
C SER A 249 2.83 8.22 -7.70
N ILE A 250 2.05 8.64 -8.68
CA ILE A 250 0.71 8.10 -9.00
C ILE A 250 0.89 6.77 -9.69
N ASN A 251 0.23 5.70 -9.22
CA ASN A 251 0.49 4.35 -9.66
C ASN A 251 -0.75 3.47 -9.70
N ASP A 252 -0.61 2.37 -10.41
CA ASP A 252 -1.56 1.28 -10.50
C ASP A 252 -0.93 0.01 -9.91
N GLY A 253 -1.69 -0.78 -9.16
CA GLY A 253 -1.17 -2.01 -8.58
C GLY A 253 -2.11 -2.68 -7.60
N ALA A 254 -1.76 -3.90 -7.18
CA ALA A 254 -2.50 -4.68 -6.19
C ALA A 254 -1.57 -5.56 -5.37
N ALA A 255 -2.02 -5.92 -4.16
CA ALA A 255 -1.36 -6.88 -3.29
C ALA A 255 -2.41 -7.69 -2.51
N ALA A 256 -2.15 -8.97 -2.27
CA ALA A 256 -3.03 -9.87 -1.56
C ALA A 256 -2.25 -10.82 -0.64
N MET A 257 -2.89 -11.22 0.45
CA MET A 257 -2.40 -12.18 1.42
C MET A 257 -3.52 -13.16 1.78
N VAL A 258 -3.19 -14.44 2.04
CA VAL A 258 -4.11 -15.43 2.57
C VAL A 258 -3.87 -15.58 4.06
N LEU A 259 -4.92 -15.33 4.85
CA LEU A 259 -4.92 -15.36 6.30
C LEU A 259 -5.80 -16.50 6.82
N MET A 260 -5.36 -17.16 7.88
CA MET A 260 -6.14 -18.16 8.60
C MET A 260 -5.61 -18.31 10.03
N ARG A 261 -6.32 -19.10 10.87
CA ARG A 261 -5.77 -19.52 12.16
C ARG A 261 -4.62 -20.50 11.96
N GLU A 262 -3.67 -20.53 12.87
CA GLU A 262 -2.52 -21.45 12.80
C GLU A 262 -2.98 -22.93 12.82
N SER A 263 -4.02 -23.26 13.61
CA SER A 263 -4.65 -24.60 13.59
C SER A 263 -5.22 -24.93 12.21
N THR A 264 -5.93 -24.00 11.57
CA THR A 264 -6.47 -24.19 10.22
C THR A 264 -5.34 -24.40 9.20
N ALA A 265 -4.25 -23.64 9.31
CA ALA A 265 -3.08 -23.82 8.44
C ALA A 265 -2.48 -25.24 8.59
N ALA A 266 -2.37 -25.72 9.83
CA ALA A 266 -1.90 -27.08 10.13
C ALA A 266 -2.83 -28.16 9.55
N GLU A 267 -4.14 -28.02 9.71
CA GLU A 267 -5.16 -28.94 9.16
C GLU A 267 -5.12 -29.01 7.63
N LEU A 268 -4.86 -27.86 6.96
CA LEU A 268 -4.77 -27.76 5.51
C LEU A 268 -3.37 -28.09 4.96
N GLY A 269 -2.40 -28.35 5.83
CA GLY A 269 -1.01 -28.61 5.44
C GLY A 269 -0.29 -27.38 4.87
N CYS A 270 -0.79 -26.17 5.16
CA CYS A 270 -0.16 -24.92 4.75
C CYS A 270 1.02 -24.59 5.67
N LYS A 271 2.14 -24.16 5.08
CA LYS A 271 3.26 -23.66 5.86
C LYS A 271 3.07 -22.15 6.11
N PRO A 272 2.92 -21.71 7.37
CA PRO A 272 2.82 -20.29 7.67
C PRO A 272 4.08 -19.53 7.25
N LEU A 273 3.90 -18.35 6.65
CA LEU A 273 4.96 -17.41 6.29
C LEU A 273 5.27 -16.49 7.47
N ALA A 274 4.25 -15.88 8.03
CA ALA A 274 4.35 -14.96 9.14
C ALA A 274 3.10 -15.01 10.03
N ARG A 275 3.24 -14.52 11.27
CA ARG A 275 2.14 -14.30 12.21
C ARG A 275 1.86 -12.80 12.31
N ILE A 276 0.58 -12.40 12.35
CA ILE A 276 0.18 -11.06 12.77
C ILE A 276 0.18 -11.04 14.30
N VAL A 277 1.18 -10.37 14.89
CA VAL A 277 1.35 -10.30 16.35
C VAL A 277 0.40 -9.28 16.96
N ALA A 278 0.31 -8.12 16.31
CA ALA A 278 -0.58 -7.04 16.71
C ALA A 278 -0.85 -6.08 15.55
N HIS A 279 -1.92 -5.32 15.68
CA HIS A 279 -2.19 -4.19 14.79
C HIS A 279 -2.78 -3.01 15.57
N ALA A 280 -2.65 -1.81 15.02
CA ALA A 280 -3.14 -0.60 15.65
C ALA A 280 -3.55 0.47 14.63
N VAL A 281 -4.48 1.32 15.05
CA VAL A 281 -4.90 2.54 14.34
C VAL A 281 -4.59 3.74 15.24
N HIS A 282 -4.19 4.83 14.60
CA HIS A 282 -4.07 6.13 15.24
C HIS A 282 -4.81 7.18 14.42
N ALA A 283 -5.41 8.14 15.10
CA ALA A 283 -6.02 9.32 14.51
C ALA A 283 -5.59 10.56 15.30
N GLN A 284 -5.40 11.66 14.59
CA GLN A 284 -5.01 12.97 15.11
C GLN A 284 -5.53 14.06 14.18
N GLU A 285 -5.16 15.30 14.39
CA GLU A 285 -5.55 16.41 13.52
C GLU A 285 -5.15 16.15 12.05
N PRO A 286 -6.06 16.37 11.06
CA PRO A 286 -5.81 16.11 9.65
C PRO A 286 -4.52 16.74 9.12
N ASN A 287 -4.20 17.95 9.55
CA ASN A 287 -2.99 18.69 9.12
C ASN A 287 -1.68 17.97 9.45
N TRP A 288 -1.70 17.05 10.42
CA TRP A 288 -0.53 16.32 10.88
C TRP A 288 -0.52 14.86 10.44
N PHE A 289 -1.25 14.51 9.37
CA PHE A 289 -1.30 13.13 8.87
C PHE A 289 0.10 12.53 8.66
N ALA A 290 1.08 13.35 8.26
CA ALA A 290 2.45 12.90 8.00
C ALA A 290 3.16 12.33 9.24
N THR A 291 2.77 12.73 10.45
CA THR A 291 3.33 12.25 11.72
C THR A 291 2.47 11.17 12.41
N ALA A 292 1.27 10.90 11.89
CA ALA A 292 0.35 9.92 12.46
C ALA A 292 0.94 8.50 12.60
N PRO A 293 1.85 8.03 11.70
CA PRO A 293 2.54 6.75 11.85
C PRO A 293 3.22 6.57 13.20
N VAL A 294 3.79 7.61 13.81
CA VAL A 294 4.42 7.55 15.13
C VAL A 294 3.43 7.05 16.20
N GLY A 295 2.21 7.59 16.18
CA GLY A 295 1.16 7.20 17.13
C GLY A 295 0.68 5.76 16.90
N SER A 296 0.52 5.31 15.65
CA SER A 296 0.11 3.94 15.35
C SER A 296 1.21 2.94 15.72
N VAL A 297 2.48 3.28 15.45
CA VAL A 297 3.64 2.43 15.80
C VAL A 297 3.78 2.28 17.31
N ARG A 298 3.72 3.36 18.08
CA ARG A 298 3.76 3.26 19.56
C ARG A 298 2.67 2.34 20.09
N LYS A 299 1.46 2.42 19.54
CA LYS A 299 0.35 1.56 19.93
C LYS A 299 0.58 0.09 19.53
N VAL A 300 1.07 -0.18 18.32
CA VAL A 300 1.28 -1.56 17.88
C VAL A 300 2.42 -2.23 18.63
N LEU A 301 3.51 -1.52 18.92
CA LEU A 301 4.62 -2.01 19.74
C LEU A 301 4.14 -2.37 21.17
N ALA A 302 3.37 -1.48 21.80
CA ALA A 302 2.80 -1.75 23.12
C ALA A 302 1.89 -3.00 23.13
N ARG A 303 1.06 -3.19 22.10
CA ARG A 303 0.20 -4.38 21.95
C ARG A 303 0.99 -5.66 21.68
N ALA A 304 2.07 -5.57 20.91
CA ALA A 304 2.95 -6.68 20.64
C ALA A 304 3.86 -7.05 21.81
N GLY A 305 3.98 -6.18 22.82
CA GLY A 305 4.97 -6.31 23.90
C GLY A 305 6.40 -6.12 23.40
N TRP A 306 6.58 -5.35 22.31
CA TRP A 306 7.88 -5.08 21.71
C TRP A 306 8.35 -3.65 22.02
N SER A 307 9.65 -3.48 22.08
CA SER A 307 10.32 -2.19 22.02
C SER A 307 10.83 -1.92 20.59
N VAL A 308 11.29 -0.72 20.32
CA VAL A 308 11.84 -0.34 19.01
C VAL A 308 13.04 -1.23 18.61
N VAL A 309 13.88 -1.59 19.57
CA VAL A 309 15.09 -2.41 19.33
C VAL A 309 14.78 -3.89 19.09
N ASP A 310 13.56 -4.35 19.36
CA ASP A 310 13.14 -5.71 19.06
C ASP A 310 12.75 -5.91 17.58
N VAL A 311 12.59 -4.82 16.81
CA VAL A 311 12.13 -4.84 15.43
C VAL A 311 13.33 -4.82 14.48
N ASP A 312 13.44 -5.87 13.68
CA ASP A 312 14.57 -6.03 12.76
C ASP A 312 14.44 -5.12 11.52
N LEU A 313 13.24 -5.02 10.93
CA LEU A 313 12.98 -4.20 9.75
C LEU A 313 11.67 -3.42 9.86
N TRP A 314 11.67 -2.27 9.20
CA TRP A 314 10.53 -1.36 9.13
C TRP A 314 10.15 -1.09 7.67
N GLU A 315 8.88 -1.21 7.34
CA GLU A 315 8.30 -0.69 6.10
C GLU A 315 7.38 0.47 6.41
N VAL A 316 7.81 1.65 6.03
CA VAL A 316 7.10 2.91 6.23
C VAL A 316 6.73 3.47 4.87
N ASN A 317 5.44 3.58 4.56
CA ASN A 317 5.03 4.07 3.25
C ASN A 317 5.51 5.52 3.04
N GLU A 318 6.26 5.73 1.99
CA GLU A 318 6.83 7.02 1.63
C GLU A 318 5.82 7.84 0.79
N ALA A 319 4.64 8.17 1.34
CA ALA A 319 3.73 9.10 0.65
C ALA A 319 4.48 10.39 0.28
N PHE A 320 5.34 10.83 1.20
CA PHE A 320 6.41 11.81 1.03
C PHE A 320 7.61 11.33 1.84
N ALA A 321 8.83 11.69 1.44
CA ALA A 321 10.05 11.38 2.20
C ALA A 321 9.93 11.82 3.67
N VAL A 322 9.36 12.99 3.92
CA VAL A 322 9.18 13.55 5.26
C VAL A 322 8.34 12.67 6.20
N VAL A 323 7.47 11.81 5.68
CA VAL A 323 6.67 10.88 6.50
C VAL A 323 7.58 9.84 7.17
N ALA A 324 8.41 9.18 6.38
CA ALA A 324 9.36 8.21 6.89
C ALA A 324 10.45 8.90 7.75
N MET A 325 10.92 10.07 7.31
CA MET A 325 11.90 10.86 8.06
C MET A 325 11.38 11.27 9.44
N ALA A 326 10.11 11.70 9.55
CA ALA A 326 9.50 12.05 10.84
C ALA A 326 9.37 10.84 11.78
N LEU A 327 8.99 9.67 11.25
CA LEU A 327 8.96 8.44 12.05
C LEU A 327 10.36 8.05 12.51
N MET A 328 11.35 8.08 11.62
CA MET A 328 12.74 7.77 11.95
C MET A 328 13.28 8.71 13.02
N HIS A 329 13.00 10.00 12.91
CA HIS A 329 13.38 11.01 13.90
C HIS A 329 12.77 10.71 15.28
N ASP A 330 11.46 10.52 15.35
CA ASP A 330 10.72 10.39 16.62
C ASP A 330 10.95 9.06 17.34
N LEU A 331 11.37 8.02 16.61
CA LEU A 331 11.68 6.69 17.15
C LEU A 331 13.19 6.40 17.17
N ASN A 332 14.02 7.35 16.75
CA ASN A 332 15.47 7.21 16.64
C ASN A 332 15.89 5.96 15.82
N LEU A 333 15.27 5.78 14.64
CA LEU A 333 15.57 4.65 13.76
C LEU A 333 16.69 4.99 12.78
N SER A 334 17.62 4.02 12.58
CA SER A 334 18.54 4.09 11.45
C SER A 334 17.80 3.86 10.14
N HIS A 335 18.14 4.63 9.10
CA HIS A 335 17.64 4.39 7.75
C HIS A 335 18.03 2.99 7.20
N ASP A 336 19.08 2.36 7.77
CA ASP A 336 19.56 1.04 7.31
C ASP A 336 18.56 -0.09 7.53
N ILE A 337 17.61 0.08 8.47
CA ILE A 337 16.56 -0.89 8.76
C ILE A 337 15.17 -0.45 8.28
N VAL A 338 15.06 0.72 7.64
CA VAL A 338 13.81 1.28 7.12
C VAL A 338 13.80 1.21 5.60
N ASN A 339 12.76 0.62 5.01
CA ASN A 339 12.56 0.51 3.55
C ASN A 339 13.81 -0.01 2.83
N VAL A 340 14.30 -1.14 3.28
CA VAL A 340 15.61 -1.70 2.86
C VAL A 340 15.69 -2.07 1.38
N ASN A 341 14.54 -2.20 0.70
CA ASN A 341 14.42 -2.43 -0.73
C ASN A 341 13.89 -1.18 -1.48
N GLY A 342 13.92 0.00 -0.84
CA GLY A 342 13.28 1.21 -1.34
C GLY A 342 11.79 1.25 -1.03
N GLY A 343 11.17 2.42 -1.17
CA GLY A 343 9.77 2.65 -0.84
C GLY A 343 9.01 3.41 -1.93
N ALA A 344 7.92 4.04 -1.55
CA ALA A 344 6.96 4.62 -2.49
C ALA A 344 7.50 5.82 -3.31
N CYS A 345 8.55 6.51 -2.85
CA CYS A 345 9.24 7.51 -3.66
C CYS A 345 9.82 6.91 -4.96
N ALA A 346 10.13 5.60 -4.95
CA ALA A 346 10.66 4.89 -6.10
C ALA A 346 9.67 3.91 -6.71
N LEU A 347 8.95 3.15 -5.88
CA LEU A 347 8.02 2.10 -6.31
C LEU A 347 6.63 2.63 -6.65
N GLY A 348 6.24 3.76 -6.05
CA GLY A 348 4.93 4.35 -6.21
C GLY A 348 3.92 4.00 -5.13
N HIS A 349 2.74 4.66 -5.20
CA HIS A 349 1.71 4.61 -4.17
C HIS A 349 0.30 4.42 -4.73
N PRO A 350 -0.05 3.23 -5.26
CA PRO A 350 -1.44 2.92 -5.56
C PRO A 350 -2.23 2.88 -4.25
N ILE A 351 -3.05 3.92 -4.01
CA ILE A 351 -3.57 4.29 -2.68
C ILE A 351 -4.19 3.09 -1.95
N GLY A 352 -5.19 2.44 -2.55
CA GLY A 352 -5.90 1.32 -1.94
C GLY A 352 -5.06 0.05 -1.74
N ALA A 353 -3.99 -0.12 -2.51
CA ALA A 353 -3.11 -1.29 -2.47
C ALA A 353 -1.94 -1.15 -1.50
N SER A 354 -1.47 0.08 -1.27
CA SER A 354 -0.17 0.33 -0.63
C SER A 354 -0.03 -0.28 0.76
N GLY A 355 -1.08 -0.26 1.57
CA GLY A 355 -1.02 -0.87 2.90
C GLY A 355 -0.75 -2.38 2.88
N ALA A 356 -1.31 -3.09 1.90
CA ALA A 356 -1.01 -4.50 1.69
C ALA A 356 0.36 -4.69 1.05
N ARG A 357 0.74 -3.84 0.08
CA ARG A 357 2.03 -3.88 -0.60
C ARG A 357 3.19 -3.82 0.40
N ILE A 358 3.18 -2.87 1.34
CA ILE A 358 4.27 -2.75 2.31
C ILE A 358 4.35 -3.96 3.26
N MET A 359 3.22 -4.58 3.62
CA MET A 359 3.24 -5.83 4.40
C MET A 359 3.86 -6.98 3.62
N VAL A 360 3.52 -7.12 2.33
CA VAL A 360 4.10 -8.14 1.44
C VAL A 360 5.61 -7.94 1.33
N THR A 361 6.05 -6.73 0.99
CA THR A 361 7.49 -6.41 0.84
C THR A 361 8.25 -6.63 2.14
N LEU A 362 7.68 -6.24 3.30
CA LEU A 362 8.30 -6.46 4.62
C LEU A 362 8.56 -7.95 4.89
N MET A 363 7.55 -8.81 4.68
CA MET A 363 7.69 -10.24 4.91
C MET A 363 8.80 -10.86 4.04
N TYR A 364 8.81 -10.57 2.75
CA TYR A 364 9.85 -11.10 1.86
C TYR A 364 11.23 -10.49 2.12
N ALA A 365 11.30 -9.24 2.57
CA ALA A 365 12.56 -8.61 2.98
C ALA A 365 13.14 -9.26 4.25
N LEU A 366 12.29 -9.58 5.24
CA LEU A 366 12.67 -10.32 6.44
C LEU A 366 13.14 -11.74 6.08
N GLN A 367 12.35 -12.47 5.28
CA GLN A 367 12.65 -13.82 4.85
C GLN A 367 14.01 -13.90 4.13
N ALA A 368 14.25 -13.02 3.17
CA ALA A 368 15.48 -13.00 2.39
C ALA A 368 16.73 -12.71 3.23
N ARG A 369 16.57 -12.07 4.38
CA ARG A 369 17.66 -11.71 5.31
C ARG A 369 17.74 -12.62 6.54
N GLY A 370 16.87 -13.63 6.66
CA GLY A 370 16.80 -14.51 7.83
C GLY A 370 16.42 -13.78 9.13
N LEU A 371 15.72 -12.65 8.99
CA LEU A 371 15.24 -11.81 10.10
C LEU A 371 13.81 -12.18 10.51
N LYS A 372 13.37 -11.77 11.68
CA LYS A 372 12.13 -12.29 12.27
C LYS A 372 11.04 -11.26 12.50
N LYS A 373 11.34 -10.11 13.03
CA LYS A 373 10.35 -9.15 13.51
C LYS A 373 10.31 -7.90 12.62
N GLY A 374 9.13 -7.55 12.16
CA GLY A 374 8.94 -6.37 11.36
C GLY A 374 7.69 -5.58 11.71
N VAL A 375 7.73 -4.28 11.42
CA VAL A 375 6.58 -3.39 11.55
C VAL A 375 6.35 -2.68 10.23
N ALA A 376 5.14 -2.80 9.69
CA ALA A 376 4.66 -2.01 8.55
C ALA A 376 3.72 -0.91 9.06
N THR A 377 3.88 0.32 8.55
CA THR A 377 3.01 1.45 8.89
C THR A 377 2.86 2.42 7.73
N LEU A 378 1.74 3.12 7.69
CA LEU A 378 1.54 4.20 6.73
C LEU A 378 0.65 5.30 7.29
N CYS A 379 0.92 6.53 6.83
CA CYS A 379 0.05 7.67 7.02
C CYS A 379 -1.18 7.58 6.13
N ILE A 380 -2.24 8.23 6.54
CA ILE A 380 -3.54 8.22 5.87
C ILE A 380 -4.07 9.64 5.83
N GLY A 381 -4.54 10.09 4.66
CA GLY A 381 -5.23 11.37 4.53
C GLY A 381 -6.39 11.49 5.51
N GLY A 382 -6.59 12.68 6.09
CA GLY A 382 -7.53 12.89 7.18
C GLY A 382 -6.94 12.74 8.58
N GLY A 383 -5.61 12.62 8.71
CA GLY A 383 -4.92 12.63 10.02
C GLY A 383 -4.80 11.26 10.69
N GLU A 384 -4.85 10.19 9.92
CA GLU A 384 -4.81 8.85 10.48
C GLU A 384 -3.54 8.05 10.10
N ALA A 385 -3.36 6.90 10.75
CA ALA A 385 -2.34 5.91 10.42
C ALA A 385 -2.78 4.50 10.85
N THR A 386 -2.24 3.49 10.17
CA THR A 386 -2.30 2.09 10.60
C THR A 386 -0.90 1.52 10.76
N ALA A 387 -0.75 0.54 11.65
CA ALA A 387 0.49 -0.21 11.83
C ALA A 387 0.16 -1.69 12.13
N VAL A 388 1.01 -2.58 11.60
CA VAL A 388 0.94 -4.03 11.84
C VAL A 388 2.33 -4.52 12.23
N ALA A 389 2.39 -5.32 13.31
CA ALA A 389 3.58 -6.03 13.76
C ALA A 389 3.51 -7.48 13.24
N LEU A 390 4.54 -7.91 12.52
CA LEU A 390 4.67 -9.23 11.91
C LEU A 390 5.86 -9.98 12.49
N GLU A 391 5.70 -11.28 12.68
CA GLU A 391 6.78 -12.19 13.07
C GLU A 391 6.86 -13.35 12.08
N MET A 392 8.05 -13.55 11.48
CA MET A 392 8.32 -14.66 10.54
C MET A 392 8.40 -15.99 11.29
N LEU A 393 7.84 -17.05 10.70
CA LEU A 393 7.75 -18.39 11.28
C LEU A 393 8.69 -19.40 10.63
#